data_1be6c3dc7ed4fcaf98f04bf67d99e852
#
_entry.id   1be6c3dc7ed4fcaf98f04bf67d99e852
#
_cell.length_a   1.000
_cell.length_b   1.000
_cell.length_c   1.000
_cell.angle_alpha   90.00
_cell.angle_beta   90.00
_cell.angle_gamma   90.00
#
_symmetry.space_group_name_H-M   'P 1'
#
loop_
_entity.id
_entity.type
_entity.pdbx_description
1 polymer ?
#
loop_
_entity_poly.entity_id
_entity_poly.type
_entity_poly.pdbx_seq_one_letter_code
_entity_poly.pdbx_strand_id
1 'polypeptide(L)'
;MEMMTTVFLLSPAYCAGRRAKILLRSGSTLAIAQRLQAGTLTLGEAFTFCSGLYFRGKITYARTFAPDATLVITPTRGLQPPDLLITGDLLREFAGVDIASDDVRYRKPLERDLRTLAKRLSAGARVVLLGSVATGKYVDVLVRSLGPRLHFPPSFVGRGDMSRGGLLLRQAASGVELEYAALEPTATRRGPRPPKLDPRTRVRITATASR
;
A
#
# COMPACT_ATOMS: atom_id res chain seq x y z
N MET A 1 -12.79 7.18 25.79
CA MET A 1 -11.49 7.07 25.07
C MET A 1 -11.86 6.80 23.61
N GLU A 2 -11.82 7.83 22.80
CA GLU A 2 -12.19 7.77 21.39
C GLU A 2 -11.17 6.86 20.66
N MET A 3 -11.63 5.75 20.09
CA MET A 3 -10.73 4.87 19.33
C MET A 3 -10.25 5.64 18.11
N MET A 4 -8.94 5.94 18.06
CA MET A 4 -8.33 6.57 16.90
C MET A 4 -8.47 5.63 15.70
N THR A 5 -9.33 5.99 14.77
CA THR A 5 -9.53 5.20 13.55
C THR A 5 -8.31 5.36 12.65
N THR A 6 -7.63 4.26 12.38
CA THR A 6 -6.51 4.22 11.44
C THR A 6 -7.02 3.83 10.05
N VAL A 7 -6.66 4.61 9.02
CA VAL A 7 -6.87 4.28 7.61
C VAL A 7 -5.53 3.98 6.97
N PHE A 8 -5.36 2.82 6.34
CA PHE A 8 -4.14 2.50 5.61
C PHE A 8 -4.26 2.88 4.13
N LEU A 9 -3.27 3.64 3.63
CA LEU A 9 -3.08 3.90 2.21
C LEU A 9 -1.90 3.07 1.70
N LEU A 10 -2.17 2.17 0.77
CA LEU A 10 -1.16 1.33 0.14
C LEU A 10 -0.66 2.00 -1.14
N SER A 11 0.64 2.24 -1.25
CA SER A 11 1.23 2.72 -2.50
C SER A 11 1.03 1.72 -3.63
N PRO A 12 0.88 2.17 -4.89
CA PRO A 12 0.56 1.31 -6.03
C PRO A 12 1.67 0.32 -6.35
N ALA A 13 1.34 -0.71 -7.12
CA ALA A 13 2.31 -1.56 -7.79
C ALA A 13 2.68 -0.97 -9.17
N TYR A 14 3.88 -1.32 -9.66
CA TYR A 14 4.29 -0.95 -11.01
C TYR A 14 3.62 -1.88 -12.04
N CYS A 15 2.68 -1.33 -12.81
CA CYS A 15 1.83 -2.09 -13.74
C CYS A 15 2.42 -2.24 -15.15
N ALA A 16 3.52 -1.57 -15.49
CA ALA A 16 4.20 -1.73 -16.79
C ALA A 16 5.35 -2.77 -16.75
N GLY A 17 5.58 -3.40 -15.60
CA GLY A 17 6.66 -4.35 -15.39
C GLY A 17 6.41 -5.74 -16.00
N ARG A 18 7.45 -6.59 -15.96
CA ARG A 18 7.42 -7.96 -16.51
C ARG A 18 6.24 -8.80 -15.97
N ARG A 19 5.95 -8.71 -14.68
CA ARG A 19 4.86 -9.48 -14.06
C ARG A 19 3.49 -9.05 -14.56
N ALA A 20 3.24 -7.75 -14.72
CA ALA A 20 1.99 -7.26 -15.30
C ALA A 20 1.80 -7.72 -16.74
N LYS A 21 2.88 -7.75 -17.55
CA LYS A 21 2.85 -8.31 -18.92
C LYS A 21 2.48 -9.81 -18.95
N ILE A 22 2.92 -10.57 -17.93
CA ILE A 22 2.53 -11.99 -17.80
C ILE A 22 1.03 -12.13 -17.51
N LEU A 23 0.46 -11.27 -16.63
CA LEU A 23 -0.97 -11.25 -16.35
C LEU A 23 -1.81 -10.93 -17.61
N LEU A 24 -1.31 -9.99 -18.43
CA LEU A 24 -2.01 -9.49 -19.63
C LEU A 24 -1.85 -10.38 -20.87
N ARG A 25 -1.02 -11.42 -20.79
CA ARG A 25 -0.75 -12.30 -21.92
C ARG A 25 -2.00 -13.11 -22.29
N SER A 26 -2.47 -12.96 -23.52
CA SER A 26 -3.55 -13.78 -24.08
C SER A 26 -3.13 -15.26 -24.09
N GLY A 27 -4.07 -16.15 -23.79
CA GLY A 27 -3.83 -17.59 -23.74
C GLY A 27 -2.92 -18.05 -22.59
N SER A 28 -2.70 -17.23 -21.57
CA SER A 28 -1.95 -17.64 -20.39
C SER A 28 -2.67 -18.76 -19.63
N THR A 29 -1.94 -19.83 -19.29
CA THR A 29 -2.44 -20.95 -18.47
C THR A 29 -2.32 -20.70 -16.97
N LEU A 30 -1.74 -19.57 -16.56
CA LEU A 30 -1.64 -19.22 -15.15
C LEU A 30 -3.02 -18.92 -14.57
N ALA A 31 -3.38 -19.58 -13.48
CA ALA A 31 -4.68 -19.41 -12.81
C ALA A 31 -5.01 -17.93 -12.52
N ILE A 32 -4.01 -17.14 -12.10
CA ILE A 32 -4.22 -15.70 -11.82
C ILE A 32 -4.51 -14.89 -13.09
N ALA A 33 -3.89 -15.23 -14.23
CA ALA A 33 -4.17 -14.59 -15.51
C ALA A 33 -5.56 -14.97 -16.05
N GLN A 34 -5.97 -16.23 -15.86
CA GLN A 34 -7.32 -16.69 -16.20
C GLN A 34 -8.38 -15.96 -15.37
N ARG A 35 -8.13 -15.75 -14.07
CA ARG A 35 -9.01 -14.96 -13.21
C ARG A 35 -9.11 -13.50 -13.66
N LEU A 36 -8.02 -12.89 -14.13
CA LEU A 36 -8.07 -11.54 -14.70
C LEU A 36 -8.94 -11.50 -15.97
N GLN A 37 -8.82 -12.50 -16.84
CA GLN A 37 -9.63 -12.61 -18.05
C GLN A 37 -11.11 -12.84 -17.73
N ALA A 38 -11.40 -13.61 -16.69
CA ALA A 38 -12.77 -13.86 -16.21
C ALA A 38 -13.36 -12.70 -15.38
N GLY A 39 -12.60 -11.62 -15.12
CA GLY A 39 -13.05 -10.49 -14.28
C GLY A 39 -13.23 -10.82 -12.81
N THR A 40 -12.62 -11.90 -12.31
CA THR A 40 -12.72 -12.37 -10.91
C THR A 40 -11.47 -12.10 -10.08
N LEU A 41 -10.50 -11.37 -10.63
CA LEU A 41 -9.28 -11.00 -9.94
C LEU A 41 -9.44 -9.64 -9.26
N THR A 42 -9.06 -9.56 -7.98
CA THR A 42 -9.10 -8.30 -7.25
C THR A 42 -7.85 -7.44 -7.49
N LEU A 43 -7.98 -6.14 -7.27
CA LEU A 43 -6.88 -5.17 -7.32
C LEU A 43 -5.73 -5.58 -6.41
N GLY A 44 -6.04 -5.98 -5.18
CA GLY A 44 -5.07 -6.42 -4.19
C GLY A 44 -4.27 -7.64 -4.63
N GLU A 45 -4.92 -8.64 -5.24
CA GLU A 45 -4.27 -9.83 -5.80
C GLU A 45 -3.39 -9.49 -6.99
N ALA A 46 -3.89 -8.69 -7.94
CA ALA A 46 -3.12 -8.26 -9.10
C ALA A 46 -1.87 -7.45 -8.69
N PHE A 47 -2.02 -6.51 -7.76
CA PHE A 47 -0.88 -5.72 -7.27
C PHE A 47 0.09 -6.57 -6.44
N THR A 48 -0.40 -7.57 -5.71
CA THR A 48 0.46 -8.56 -5.03
C THR A 48 1.27 -9.36 -6.04
N PHE A 49 0.68 -9.79 -7.13
CA PHE A 49 1.42 -10.48 -8.18
C PHE A 49 2.44 -9.56 -8.86
N CYS A 50 2.08 -8.33 -9.18
CA CYS A 50 2.98 -7.37 -9.84
C CYS A 50 4.18 -6.97 -8.97
N SER A 51 3.96 -6.67 -7.68
CA SER A 51 4.96 -6.14 -6.76
C SER A 51 5.55 -7.18 -5.80
N GLY A 52 5.00 -8.39 -5.75
CA GLY A 52 5.51 -9.50 -4.94
C GLY A 52 5.44 -9.23 -3.44
N LEU A 53 6.56 -9.52 -2.75
CA LEU A 53 6.63 -9.51 -1.28
C LEU A 53 6.21 -8.17 -0.67
N TYR A 54 6.54 -7.05 -1.30
CA TYR A 54 6.23 -5.75 -0.72
C TYR A 54 4.73 -5.47 -0.70
N PHE A 55 4.02 -5.70 -1.82
CA PHE A 55 2.58 -5.46 -1.82
C PHE A 55 1.83 -6.48 -0.96
N ARG A 56 2.26 -7.75 -0.98
CA ARG A 56 1.74 -8.77 -0.07
C ARG A 56 1.89 -8.35 1.39
N GLY A 57 3.06 -7.83 1.78
CA GLY A 57 3.28 -7.31 3.12
C GLY A 57 2.33 -6.18 3.48
N LYS A 58 2.16 -5.19 2.58
CA LYS A 58 1.26 -4.06 2.80
C LYS A 58 -0.19 -4.50 3.03
N ILE A 59 -0.73 -5.33 2.14
CA ILE A 59 -2.14 -5.74 2.22
C ILE A 59 -2.40 -6.65 3.42
N THR A 60 -1.47 -7.58 3.71
CA THR A 60 -1.59 -8.46 4.90
C THR A 60 -1.58 -7.62 6.17
N TYR A 61 -0.63 -6.71 6.31
CA TYR A 61 -0.52 -5.83 7.47
C TYR A 61 -1.76 -4.95 7.65
N ALA A 62 -2.20 -4.28 6.59
CA ALA A 62 -3.35 -3.41 6.65
C ALA A 62 -4.63 -4.17 7.04
N ARG A 63 -4.85 -5.34 6.47
CA ARG A 63 -6.01 -6.19 6.82
C ARG A 63 -5.95 -6.74 8.25
N THR A 64 -4.75 -6.93 8.79
CA THR A 64 -4.61 -7.38 10.19
C THR A 64 -5.05 -6.30 11.18
N PHE A 65 -4.71 -5.04 10.91
CA PHE A 65 -4.90 -3.95 11.89
C PHE A 65 -6.08 -3.02 11.57
N ALA A 66 -6.51 -2.93 10.31
CA ALA A 66 -7.69 -2.14 9.91
C ALA A 66 -8.34 -2.76 8.65
N PRO A 67 -9.04 -3.91 8.79
CA PRO A 67 -9.59 -4.66 7.65
C PRO A 67 -10.53 -3.83 6.78
N ASP A 68 -11.38 -3.01 7.41
CA ASP A 68 -12.42 -2.22 6.73
C ASP A 68 -11.96 -0.79 6.35
N ALA A 69 -10.72 -0.43 6.70
CA ALA A 69 -10.17 0.92 6.49
C ALA A 69 -8.86 0.88 5.68
N THR A 70 -8.85 0.07 4.62
CA THR A 70 -7.68 -0.08 3.72
C THR A 70 -8.03 0.40 2.32
N LEU A 71 -7.23 1.33 1.79
CA LEU A 71 -7.35 1.86 0.43
C LEU A 71 -6.03 1.72 -0.33
N VAL A 72 -6.12 1.51 -1.62
CA VAL A 72 -4.98 1.38 -2.54
C VAL A 72 -4.93 2.62 -3.43
N ILE A 73 -3.78 3.28 -3.49
CA ILE A 73 -3.51 4.32 -4.47
C ILE A 73 -3.36 3.65 -5.85
N THR A 74 -4.11 4.11 -6.84
CA THR A 74 -4.06 3.59 -8.21
C THR A 74 -3.55 4.62 -9.19
N PRO A 75 -2.99 4.21 -10.34
CA PRO A 75 -2.45 5.14 -11.33
C PRO A 75 -3.48 6.05 -11.99
N THR A 76 -4.77 5.64 -12.09
CA THR A 76 -5.79 6.44 -12.83
C THR A 76 -7.13 6.54 -12.13
N ARG A 77 -7.39 5.75 -11.09
CA ARG A 77 -8.69 5.66 -10.42
C ARG A 77 -8.68 6.21 -8.99
N GLY A 78 -7.65 6.98 -8.62
CA GLY A 78 -7.51 7.54 -7.27
C GLY A 78 -7.36 6.45 -6.21
N LEU A 79 -8.16 6.54 -5.15
CA LEU A 79 -8.18 5.59 -4.03
C LEU A 79 -9.24 4.52 -4.27
N GLN A 80 -8.84 3.25 -4.27
CA GLN A 80 -9.75 2.13 -4.49
C GLN A 80 -9.64 1.08 -3.36
N PRO A 81 -10.72 0.39 -3.03
CA PRO A 81 -10.66 -0.74 -2.11
C PRO A 81 -9.81 -1.87 -2.73
N PRO A 82 -9.05 -2.62 -1.92
CA PRO A 82 -8.23 -3.71 -2.43
C PRO A 82 -9.06 -4.86 -3.06
N ASP A 83 -10.33 -4.95 -2.71
CA ASP A 83 -11.24 -5.98 -3.21
C ASP A 83 -11.99 -5.59 -4.50
N LEU A 84 -11.70 -4.40 -5.06
CA LEU A 84 -12.19 -4.01 -6.38
C LEU A 84 -11.81 -5.07 -7.42
N LEU A 85 -12.80 -5.61 -8.13
CA LEU A 85 -12.55 -6.48 -9.28
C LEU A 85 -11.97 -5.67 -10.43
N ILE A 86 -10.92 -6.18 -11.06
CA ILE A 86 -10.24 -5.51 -12.15
C ILE A 86 -10.28 -6.32 -13.44
N THR A 87 -10.18 -5.62 -14.56
CA THR A 87 -10.09 -6.21 -15.90
C THR A 87 -8.70 -6.04 -16.49
N GLY A 88 -8.40 -6.77 -17.56
CA GLY A 88 -7.17 -6.58 -18.32
C GLY A 88 -7.04 -5.16 -18.88
N ASP A 89 -8.16 -4.54 -19.29
CA ASP A 89 -8.16 -3.16 -19.81
C ASP A 89 -7.82 -2.14 -18.72
N LEU A 90 -8.37 -2.30 -17.53
CA LEU A 90 -8.00 -1.45 -16.40
C LEU A 90 -6.51 -1.61 -16.02
N LEU A 91 -5.98 -2.83 -16.07
CA LEU A 91 -4.55 -3.04 -15.79
C LEU A 91 -3.66 -2.44 -16.89
N ARG A 92 -4.09 -2.45 -18.17
CA ARG A 92 -3.41 -1.74 -19.28
C ARG A 92 -3.49 -0.22 -19.10
N GLU A 93 -4.64 0.30 -18.69
CA GLU A 93 -4.82 1.72 -18.36
C GLU A 93 -3.82 2.14 -17.28
N PHE A 94 -3.69 1.38 -16.20
CA PHE A 94 -2.71 1.62 -15.14
C PHE A 94 -1.27 1.59 -15.65
N ALA A 95 -0.95 0.67 -16.56
CA ALA A 95 0.38 0.55 -17.15
C ALA A 95 0.77 1.73 -18.04
N GLY A 96 -0.21 2.46 -18.58
CA GLY A 96 -0.03 3.62 -19.46
C GLY A 96 0.21 4.94 -18.74
N VAL A 97 0.32 4.95 -17.39
CA VAL A 97 0.50 6.19 -16.62
C VAL A 97 1.72 6.08 -15.71
N ASP A 98 2.63 7.06 -15.85
CA ASP A 98 3.76 7.19 -14.93
C ASP A 98 3.36 8.03 -13.72
N ILE A 99 3.25 7.38 -12.56
CA ILE A 99 2.95 8.03 -11.28
C ILE A 99 4.09 8.92 -10.76
N ALA A 100 5.27 8.89 -11.39
CA ALA A 100 6.38 9.77 -11.04
C ALA A 100 6.29 11.14 -11.73
N SER A 101 5.45 11.27 -12.74
CA SER A 101 5.18 12.50 -13.49
C SER A 101 4.01 13.29 -12.89
N ASP A 102 3.84 14.52 -13.37
CA ASP A 102 2.66 15.36 -13.07
C ASP A 102 1.44 15.01 -13.95
N ASP A 103 1.32 13.75 -14.34
CA ASP A 103 0.22 13.28 -15.21
C ASP A 103 -1.13 13.54 -14.54
N VAL A 104 -1.95 14.31 -15.24
CA VAL A 104 -3.29 14.73 -14.78
C VAL A 104 -4.22 13.52 -14.57
N ARG A 105 -4.01 12.43 -15.32
CA ARG A 105 -4.78 11.19 -15.20
C ARG A 105 -4.54 10.50 -13.86
N TYR A 106 -3.35 10.70 -13.29
CA TYR A 106 -3.00 10.22 -11.97
C TYR A 106 -3.44 11.22 -10.88
N ARG A 107 -3.07 12.49 -11.04
CA ARG A 107 -3.22 13.50 -9.98
C ARG A 107 -4.67 13.85 -9.67
N LYS A 108 -5.48 14.14 -10.68
CA LYS A 108 -6.88 14.58 -10.47
C LYS A 108 -7.72 13.57 -9.68
N PRO A 109 -7.78 12.26 -10.05
CA PRO A 109 -8.55 11.29 -9.28
C PRO A 109 -8.03 11.13 -7.85
N LEU A 110 -6.71 11.12 -7.65
CA LEU A 110 -6.12 10.99 -6.34
C LEU A 110 -6.48 12.18 -5.44
N GLU A 111 -6.33 13.41 -5.93
CA GLU A 111 -6.66 14.63 -5.17
C GLU A 111 -8.16 14.73 -4.85
N ARG A 112 -9.04 14.32 -5.76
CA ARG A 112 -10.48 14.26 -5.53
C ARG A 112 -10.79 13.31 -4.36
N ASP A 113 -10.24 12.11 -4.40
CA ASP A 113 -10.56 11.07 -3.43
C ASP A 113 -9.94 11.37 -2.05
N LEU A 114 -8.74 11.96 -2.02
CA LEU A 114 -8.12 12.43 -0.79
C LEU A 114 -8.94 13.54 -0.11
N ARG A 115 -9.49 14.49 -0.89
CA ARG A 115 -10.40 15.51 -0.35
C ARG A 115 -11.67 14.88 0.24
N THR A 116 -12.21 13.87 -0.42
CA THR A 116 -13.39 13.14 0.07
C THR A 116 -13.06 12.37 1.34
N LEU A 117 -11.91 11.67 1.36
CA LEU A 117 -11.42 10.97 2.55
C LEU A 117 -11.23 11.93 3.73
N ALA A 118 -10.54 13.05 3.51
CA ALA A 118 -10.27 14.06 4.55
C ALA A 118 -11.53 14.60 5.23
N LYS A 119 -12.64 14.72 4.48
CA LYS A 119 -13.94 15.16 5.01
C LYS A 119 -14.64 14.08 5.85
N ARG A 120 -14.35 12.80 5.62
CA ARG A 120 -14.96 11.66 6.31
C ARG A 120 -14.19 11.23 7.56
N LEU A 121 -12.95 11.65 7.70
CA LEU A 121 -12.12 11.31 8.85
C LEU A 121 -12.62 12.00 10.11
N SER A 122 -12.77 11.25 11.19
CA SER A 122 -13.03 11.80 12.53
C SER A 122 -11.86 12.66 13.03
N ALA A 123 -12.09 13.46 14.07
CA ALA A 123 -11.11 14.43 14.59
C ALA A 123 -9.78 13.77 15.00
N GLY A 124 -9.79 12.58 15.57
CA GLY A 124 -8.58 11.84 15.99
C GLY A 124 -8.05 10.81 14.98
N ALA A 125 -8.64 10.73 13.78
CA ALA A 125 -8.24 9.72 12.80
C ALA A 125 -6.87 10.01 12.20
N ARG A 126 -6.09 8.95 11.98
CA ARG A 126 -4.81 8.99 11.26
C ARG A 126 -4.87 8.20 9.96
N VAL A 127 -4.15 8.68 8.96
CA VAL A 127 -3.98 8.01 7.67
C VAL A 127 -2.53 7.55 7.56
N VAL A 128 -2.30 6.26 7.51
CA VAL A 128 -0.94 5.68 7.49
C VAL A 128 -0.58 5.24 6.07
N LEU A 129 0.45 5.86 5.50
CA LEU A 129 0.98 5.49 4.21
C LEU A 129 1.90 4.27 4.33
N LEU A 130 1.50 3.15 3.77
CA LEU A 130 2.34 1.98 3.56
C LEU A 130 3.00 2.07 2.17
N GLY A 131 4.02 2.90 2.07
CA GLY A 131 4.70 3.22 0.82
C GLY A 131 6.10 3.78 1.04
N SER A 132 6.85 3.96 -0.05
CA SER A 132 8.14 4.66 0.01
C SER A 132 7.88 6.15 0.19
N VAL A 133 8.52 6.77 1.17
CA VAL A 133 8.46 8.23 1.38
C VAL A 133 9.65 8.97 0.74
N ALA A 134 10.58 8.24 0.13
CA ALA A 134 11.84 8.79 -0.39
C ALA A 134 11.68 9.70 -1.62
N THR A 135 10.55 9.63 -2.32
CA THR A 135 10.28 10.41 -3.55
C THR A 135 8.93 11.11 -3.44
N GLY A 136 8.79 12.24 -4.15
CA GLY A 136 7.56 13.06 -4.17
C GLY A 136 6.35 12.44 -4.87
N LYS A 137 6.50 11.34 -5.60
CA LYS A 137 5.47 10.71 -6.47
C LYS A 137 4.01 10.95 -6.04
N TYR A 138 3.65 10.39 -4.89
CA TYR A 138 2.34 10.57 -4.24
C TYR A 138 2.45 11.35 -2.92
N VAL A 139 3.63 11.39 -2.32
CA VAL A 139 3.84 11.96 -0.98
C VAL A 139 3.42 13.43 -0.93
N ASP A 140 3.81 14.23 -1.91
CA ASP A 140 3.52 15.66 -1.91
C ASP A 140 2.02 15.95 -2.06
N VAL A 141 1.28 15.12 -2.81
CA VAL A 141 -0.18 15.21 -2.92
C VAL A 141 -0.83 14.82 -1.59
N LEU A 142 -0.35 13.74 -0.96
CA LEU A 142 -0.86 13.27 0.33
C LEU A 142 -0.65 14.28 1.44
N VAL A 143 0.57 14.84 1.55
CA VAL A 143 0.91 15.86 2.56
C VAL A 143 0.01 17.09 2.41
N ARG A 144 -0.18 17.59 1.17
CA ARG A 144 -1.06 18.75 0.92
C ARG A 144 -2.53 18.48 1.27
N SER A 145 -2.99 17.25 1.05
CA SER A 145 -4.41 16.91 1.22
C SER A 145 -4.79 16.50 2.63
N LEU A 146 -3.89 15.86 3.37
CA LEU A 146 -4.15 15.24 4.67
C LEU A 146 -3.49 15.98 5.83
N GLY A 147 -2.44 16.76 5.57
CA GLY A 147 -1.71 17.53 6.57
C GLY A 147 -1.22 16.65 7.74
N PRO A 148 -1.43 17.08 8.99
CA PRO A 148 -0.92 16.39 10.18
C PRO A 148 -1.56 15.01 10.43
N ARG A 149 -2.64 14.66 9.72
CA ARG A 149 -3.25 13.32 9.80
C ARG A 149 -2.47 12.27 9.05
N LEU A 150 -1.56 12.67 8.13
CA LEU A 150 -0.75 11.73 7.37
C LEU A 150 0.42 11.23 8.21
N HIS A 151 0.51 9.92 8.35
CA HIS A 151 1.55 9.22 9.09
C HIS A 151 2.26 8.20 8.18
N PHE A 152 3.41 7.73 8.62
CA PHE A 152 4.15 6.65 7.98
C PHE A 152 4.99 5.89 9.01
N PRO A 153 5.42 4.65 8.73
CA PRO A 153 6.36 3.95 9.59
C PRO A 153 7.79 4.50 9.41
N PRO A 154 8.41 5.15 10.44
CA PRO A 154 9.80 5.62 10.32
C PRO A 154 10.80 4.50 10.02
N SER A 155 10.47 3.28 10.47
CA SER A 155 11.23 2.08 10.16
C SER A 155 11.35 1.76 8.66
N PHE A 156 10.58 2.43 7.78
CA PHE A 156 10.68 2.28 6.32
C PHE A 156 11.84 3.08 5.71
N VAL A 157 12.33 4.09 6.42
CA VAL A 157 13.41 4.94 5.93
C VAL A 157 14.68 4.11 5.72
N GLY A 158 15.34 4.28 4.58
CA GLY A 158 16.54 3.52 4.22
C GLY A 158 16.30 2.06 3.81
N ARG A 159 15.10 1.48 4.00
CA ARG A 159 14.81 0.10 3.59
C ARG A 159 14.37 0.02 2.14
N GLY A 160 14.81 -1.04 1.43
CA GLY A 160 14.27 -1.42 0.13
C GLY A 160 12.95 -2.19 0.27
N ASP A 161 12.23 -2.35 -0.84
CA ASP A 161 10.88 -2.93 -0.89
C ASP A 161 10.79 -4.35 -0.30
N MET A 162 11.77 -5.23 -0.56
CA MET A 162 11.81 -6.57 0.02
C MET A 162 11.91 -6.54 1.55
N SER A 163 12.73 -5.63 2.08
CA SER A 163 12.91 -5.47 3.53
C SER A 163 11.65 -4.89 4.19
N ARG A 164 11.00 -3.91 3.55
CA ARG A 164 9.71 -3.36 4.03
C ARG A 164 8.63 -4.43 4.02
N GLY A 165 8.51 -5.21 2.94
CA GLY A 165 7.56 -6.32 2.84
C GLY A 165 7.76 -7.38 3.91
N GLY A 166 9.00 -7.77 4.15
CA GLY A 166 9.36 -8.71 5.22
C GLY A 166 9.03 -8.19 6.62
N LEU A 167 9.28 -6.89 6.87
CA LEU A 167 8.94 -6.23 8.14
C LEU A 167 7.43 -6.25 8.38
N LEU A 168 6.65 -5.82 7.39
CA LEU A 168 5.18 -5.79 7.48
C LEU A 168 4.58 -7.18 7.76
N LEU A 169 5.08 -8.23 7.09
CA LEU A 169 4.60 -9.60 7.32
C LEU A 169 4.92 -10.09 8.72
N ARG A 170 6.08 -9.75 9.26
CA ARG A 170 6.45 -10.12 10.64
C ARG A 170 5.55 -9.44 11.66
N GLN A 171 5.30 -8.15 11.49
CA GLN A 171 4.43 -7.41 12.39
C GLN A 171 2.97 -7.89 12.31
N ALA A 172 2.46 -8.17 11.12
CA ALA A 172 1.15 -8.79 10.96
C ALA A 172 1.08 -10.15 11.68
N ALA A 173 2.11 -10.98 11.54
CA ALA A 173 2.18 -12.28 12.20
C ALA A 173 2.32 -12.21 13.73
N SER A 174 2.92 -11.14 14.24
CA SER A 174 3.06 -10.91 15.70
C SER A 174 1.83 -10.24 16.33
N GLY A 175 0.92 -9.69 15.53
CA GLY A 175 -0.20 -8.89 16.05
C GLY A 175 0.22 -7.55 16.65
N VAL A 176 1.45 -7.08 16.37
CA VAL A 176 1.97 -5.81 16.90
C VAL A 176 2.09 -4.79 15.77
N GLU A 177 1.43 -3.65 15.92
CA GLU A 177 1.56 -2.55 14.96
C GLU A 177 2.98 -1.94 14.98
N LEU A 178 3.39 -1.41 13.82
CA LEU A 178 4.56 -0.56 13.73
C LEU A 178 4.29 0.79 14.40
N GLU A 179 5.35 1.43 14.88
CA GLU A 179 5.28 2.85 15.25
C GLU A 179 5.03 3.70 14.01
N TYR A 180 4.25 4.77 14.18
CA TYR A 180 3.95 5.74 13.14
C TYR A 180 4.33 7.15 13.58
N ALA A 181 4.94 7.88 12.66
CA ALA A 181 5.25 9.31 12.83
C ALA A 181 4.47 10.14 11.81
N ALA A 182 4.17 11.38 12.14
CA ALA A 182 3.58 12.32 11.21
C ALA A 182 4.51 12.53 10.00
N LEU A 183 3.95 12.51 8.79
CA LEU A 183 4.70 12.75 7.56
C LEU A 183 4.60 14.23 7.18
N GLU A 184 5.36 15.05 7.88
CA GLU A 184 5.48 16.47 7.61
C GLU A 184 6.45 16.77 6.46
N PRO A 185 6.43 17.98 5.87
CA PRO A 185 7.38 18.39 4.85
C PRO A 185 8.85 18.24 5.28
N THR A 186 9.12 18.46 6.57
CA THR A 186 10.45 18.38 7.20
C THR A 186 10.84 16.97 7.66
N ALA A 187 9.93 15.99 7.56
CA ALA A 187 10.20 14.63 8.01
C ALA A 187 11.38 14.01 7.26
N THR A 188 12.21 13.25 7.97
CA THR A 188 13.33 12.50 7.39
C THR A 188 12.80 11.41 6.45
N ARG A 189 12.95 11.64 5.14
CA ARG A 189 12.45 10.73 4.09
C ARG A 189 13.52 9.79 3.54
N ARG A 190 14.80 10.07 3.81
CA ARG A 190 15.96 9.29 3.37
C ARG A 190 16.90 9.08 4.53
N GLY A 191 17.58 7.95 4.56
CA GLY A 191 18.52 7.62 5.62
C GLY A 191 19.40 6.44 5.25
N PRO A 192 20.40 6.11 6.09
CA PRO A 192 21.25 4.96 5.88
C PRO A 192 20.41 3.67 5.86
N ARG A 193 20.95 2.66 5.20
CA ARG A 193 20.29 1.36 5.12
C ARG A 193 20.33 0.69 6.50
N PRO A 194 19.17 0.40 7.12
CA PRO A 194 19.14 -0.32 8.39
C PRO A 194 19.68 -1.74 8.24
N PRO A 195 20.09 -2.40 9.35
CA PRO A 195 20.50 -3.79 9.34
C PRO A 195 19.46 -4.71 8.67
N LYS A 196 19.95 -5.77 8.03
CA LYS A 196 19.04 -6.78 7.45
C LYS A 196 18.21 -7.41 8.56
N LEU A 197 16.94 -7.66 8.24
CA LEU A 197 16.07 -8.43 9.14
C LEU A 197 16.60 -9.87 9.23
N ASP A 198 16.84 -10.36 10.45
CA ASP A 198 17.27 -11.74 10.66
C ASP A 198 16.13 -12.69 10.24
N PRO A 199 16.36 -13.61 9.29
CA PRO A 199 15.35 -14.57 8.88
C PRO A 199 14.97 -15.57 9.98
N ARG A 200 15.82 -15.74 11.00
CA ARG A 200 15.63 -16.69 12.12
C ARG A 200 14.79 -16.12 13.25
N THR A 201 14.60 -14.79 13.32
CA THR A 201 13.75 -14.16 14.32
C THR A 201 12.29 -14.44 13.98
N ARG A 202 11.82 -15.66 14.21
CA ARG A 202 10.39 -15.97 14.30
C ARG A 202 9.89 -15.39 15.61
N VAL A 203 8.97 -14.46 15.56
CA VAL A 203 8.23 -14.04 16.75
C VAL A 203 7.56 -15.29 17.30
N ARG A 204 8.00 -15.76 18.46
CA ARG A 204 7.28 -16.81 19.20
C ARG A 204 5.96 -16.19 19.63
N ILE A 205 4.86 -16.64 19.05
CA ILE A 205 3.54 -16.39 19.58
C ILE A 205 3.49 -17.17 20.89
N THR A 206 3.67 -16.51 22.01
CA THR A 206 3.32 -17.06 23.31
C THR A 206 1.80 -17.05 23.35
N ALA A 207 1.21 -18.20 23.06
CA ALA A 207 -0.19 -18.44 23.37
C ALA A 207 -0.33 -18.34 24.89
N THR A 208 -0.86 -17.22 25.37
CA THR A 208 -1.30 -17.10 26.77
C THR A 208 -2.51 -17.98 26.90
N ALA A 209 -2.33 -19.19 27.36
CA ALA A 209 -3.42 -20.06 27.77
C ALA A 209 -4.07 -19.42 28.99
N SER A 210 -5.28 -18.86 28.81
CA SER A 210 -6.17 -18.52 29.91
C SER A 210 -6.67 -19.82 30.53
N ARG A 211 -6.34 -20.03 31.78
CA ARG A 211 -7.04 -20.94 32.67
C ARG A 211 -8.23 -20.25 33.30
#